data_ba6fdec3221f396922a8996b3a10e066
#
_entry.id   ba6fdec3221f396922a8996b3a10e066
#
_cell.length_a   1.000
_cell.length_b   1.000
_cell.length_c   1.000
_cell.angle_alpha   90.00
_cell.angle_beta   90.00
_cell.angle_gamma   90.00
#
_symmetry.space_group_name_H-M   'P 1'
#
loop_
_entity.id
_entity.type
_entity.pdbx_description
1 polymer ?
#
loop_
_entity_poly.entity_id
_entity_poly.type
_entity_poly.pdbx_seq_one_letter_code
_entity_poly.pdbx_strand_id
1 'polypeptide(L)'
;DGRSFAMSYGVRVGILQESALSPGVSVSYRQRRLPTTSIRYATGNDTLSVDRADVKSKSLRLTAAKRFVFVGVGGGVGRDEITTTSTFSGIVSEPLVGRQTVAVSLASQKVTRSTAFVDLSFGLPVAQLTVEAGWSSKGAVQGTVNTFGGHQANEGYRYGSIAFGFRL
;
A
#
# COMPACT_ATOMS: atom_id res chain seq x y z
N ASP A 1 9.21 -14.07 18.33
CA ASP A 1 7.91 -13.61 17.81
C ASP A 1 7.68 -12.16 18.18
N GLY A 2 8.24 -11.25 17.37
CA GLY A 2 8.02 -9.82 17.57
C GLY A 2 6.62 -9.44 17.03
N ARG A 3 5.70 -9.10 17.91
CA ARG A 3 4.42 -8.49 17.53
C ARG A 3 4.70 -7.13 16.90
N SER A 4 4.54 -7.02 15.59
CA SER A 4 4.73 -5.77 14.87
C SER A 4 3.37 -5.16 14.52
N PHE A 5 3.17 -3.88 14.82
CA PHE A 5 1.93 -3.18 14.54
C PHE A 5 2.03 -2.39 13.24
N ALA A 6 1.02 -2.50 12.37
CA ALA A 6 0.83 -1.59 11.26
C ALA A 6 0.13 -0.33 11.77
N MET A 7 0.77 0.82 11.63
CA MET A 7 0.18 2.10 11.99
C MET A 7 -0.32 2.83 10.75
N SER A 8 -1.56 3.31 10.80
CA SER A 8 -2.14 4.11 9.74
C SER A 8 -2.87 5.30 10.34
N TYR A 9 -2.64 6.47 9.80
CA TYR A 9 -3.36 7.68 10.14
C TYR A 9 -3.73 8.45 8.87
N GLY A 10 -4.79 9.23 8.96
CA GLY A 10 -5.24 10.00 7.82
C GLY A 10 -6.25 11.08 8.23
N VAL A 11 -6.46 11.99 7.33
CA VAL A 11 -7.44 13.07 7.44
C VAL A 11 -8.27 13.10 6.17
N ARG A 12 -9.56 13.41 6.32
CA ARG A 12 -10.49 13.64 5.23
C ARG A 12 -11.19 14.98 5.44
N VAL A 13 -11.21 15.78 4.39
CA VAL A 13 -11.85 17.11 4.39
C VAL A 13 -12.92 17.12 3.31
N GLY A 14 -14.15 17.45 3.69
CA GLY A 14 -15.23 17.73 2.75
C GLY A 14 -15.01 19.08 2.10
N ILE A 15 -15.01 19.11 0.78
CA ILE A 15 -14.90 20.36 -0.02
C ILE A 15 -16.28 20.82 -0.41
N LEU A 16 -17.14 19.91 -0.84
CA LEU A 16 -18.51 20.16 -1.23
C LEU A 16 -19.43 19.20 -0.49
N GLN A 17 -20.42 19.76 0.17
CA GLN A 17 -21.45 18.98 0.83
C GLN A 17 -22.43 18.40 -0.19
N GLU A 18 -22.80 17.15 -0.03
CA GLU A 18 -23.82 16.53 -0.85
C GLU A 18 -25.17 17.24 -0.67
N SER A 19 -25.87 17.48 -1.78
CA SER A 19 -27.22 18.03 -1.81
C SER A 19 -28.12 17.18 -2.73
N ALA A 20 -29.39 17.54 -2.86
CA ALA A 20 -30.31 16.84 -3.77
C ALA A 20 -29.79 16.81 -5.22
N LEU A 21 -29.11 17.85 -5.67
CA LEU A 21 -28.65 18.00 -7.05
C LEU A 21 -27.14 17.79 -7.25
N SER A 22 -26.33 17.93 -6.20
CA SER A 22 -24.86 17.85 -6.30
C SER A 22 -24.28 16.67 -5.52
N PRO A 23 -23.24 16.00 -6.01
CA PRO A 23 -22.48 15.02 -5.23
C PRO A 23 -21.68 15.72 -4.13
N GLY A 24 -21.42 15.00 -3.06
CA GLY A 24 -20.43 15.40 -2.07
C GLY A 24 -19.02 15.18 -2.61
N VAL A 25 -18.11 16.13 -2.38
CA VAL A 25 -16.71 16.04 -2.80
C VAL A 25 -15.81 16.14 -1.59
N SER A 26 -14.81 15.27 -1.50
CA SER A 26 -13.85 15.26 -0.40
C SER A 26 -12.44 14.97 -0.88
N VAL A 27 -11.46 15.52 -0.16
CA VAL A 27 -10.05 15.15 -0.27
C VAL A 27 -9.65 14.38 0.97
N SER A 28 -8.92 13.31 0.78
CA SER A 28 -8.35 12.53 1.87
C SER A 28 -6.86 12.32 1.69
N TYR A 29 -6.13 12.44 2.80
CA TYR A 29 -4.73 12.08 2.89
C TYR A 29 -4.60 10.94 3.90
N ARG A 30 -3.84 9.91 3.56
CA ARG A 30 -3.55 8.77 4.44
C ARG A 30 -2.07 8.44 4.38
N GLN A 31 -1.50 8.18 5.53
CA GLN A 31 -0.17 7.63 5.65
C GLN A 31 -0.24 6.31 6.41
N ARG A 32 0.46 5.29 5.90
CA ARG A 32 0.55 3.97 6.50
C ARG A 32 2.01 3.55 6.57
N ARG A 33 2.38 2.96 7.69
CA ARG A 33 3.65 2.28 7.87
C ARG A 33 3.36 0.81 8.12
N LEU A 34 3.91 -0.05 7.28
CA LEU A 34 3.82 -1.49 7.47
C LEU A 34 4.82 -1.92 8.54
N PRO A 35 4.54 -3.03 9.25
CA PRO A 35 5.50 -3.58 10.20
C PRO A 35 6.80 -3.93 9.48
N THR A 36 7.91 -3.69 10.17
CA THR A 36 9.22 -4.13 9.71
C THR A 36 9.24 -5.66 9.68
N THR A 37 9.58 -6.21 8.53
CA THR A 37 9.68 -7.66 8.33
C THR A 37 11.15 -8.03 8.21
N SER A 38 11.55 -9.09 8.91
CA SER A 38 12.86 -9.73 8.75
C SER A 38 12.68 -11.16 8.27
N ILE A 39 13.50 -11.59 7.33
CA ILE A 39 13.49 -12.95 6.78
C ILE A 39 14.93 -13.46 6.86
N ARG A 40 15.11 -14.65 7.42
CA ARG A 40 16.42 -15.31 7.49
C ARG A 40 16.33 -16.64 6.75
N TYR A 41 17.29 -16.84 5.87
CA TYR A 41 17.51 -18.10 5.17
C TYR A 41 18.92 -18.60 5.51
N ALA A 42 19.03 -19.83 6.02
CA ALA A 42 20.30 -20.47 6.37
C ALA A 42 20.47 -21.73 5.54
N THR A 43 21.65 -21.93 4.99
CA THR A 43 22.04 -23.14 4.25
C THR A 43 23.47 -23.52 4.61
N GLY A 44 23.64 -24.70 5.25
CA GLY A 44 24.95 -25.11 5.77
C GLY A 44 25.49 -24.09 6.79
N ASN A 45 26.71 -23.61 6.55
CA ASN A 45 27.37 -22.59 7.40
C ASN A 45 27.09 -21.15 6.97
N ASP A 46 26.36 -20.97 5.86
CA ASP A 46 26.06 -19.66 5.30
C ASP A 46 24.65 -19.20 5.71
N THR A 47 24.52 -17.91 5.91
CA THR A 47 23.23 -17.30 6.25
C THR A 47 23.02 -16.07 5.40
N LEU A 48 21.84 -15.97 4.78
CA LEU A 48 21.36 -14.76 4.13
C LEU A 48 20.15 -14.24 4.91
N SER A 49 20.19 -13.00 5.32
CA SER A 49 19.07 -12.38 5.99
C SER A 49 18.65 -11.06 5.34
N VAL A 50 17.34 -10.84 5.31
CA VAL A 50 16.76 -9.51 5.14
C VAL A 50 16.52 -8.99 6.56
N ASP A 51 17.41 -8.14 7.05
CA ASP A 51 17.38 -7.72 8.44
C ASP A 51 16.26 -6.73 8.71
N ARG A 52 15.96 -5.90 7.72
CA ARG A 52 14.90 -4.91 7.82
C ARG A 52 14.31 -4.61 6.44
N ALA A 53 13.00 -4.70 6.34
CA ALA A 53 12.22 -4.17 5.23
C ALA A 53 11.18 -3.20 5.79
N ASP A 54 11.41 -1.91 5.61
CA ASP A 54 10.48 -0.84 5.99
C ASP A 54 9.70 -0.40 4.76
N VAL A 55 8.37 -0.45 4.84
CA VAL A 55 7.48 0.02 3.77
C VAL A 55 6.59 1.13 4.32
N LYS A 56 6.68 2.30 3.72
CA LYS A 56 5.83 3.45 4.01
C LYS A 56 5.00 3.77 2.78
N SER A 57 3.70 4.01 2.96
CA SER A 57 2.84 4.49 1.89
C SER A 57 2.13 5.77 2.28
N LYS A 58 2.02 6.68 1.33
CA LYS A 58 1.23 7.90 1.41
C LYS A 58 0.22 7.87 0.28
N SER A 59 -1.00 8.24 0.56
CA SER A 59 -2.09 8.27 -0.40
C SER A 59 -2.83 9.60 -0.30
N LEU A 60 -3.01 10.25 -1.43
CA LEU A 60 -3.86 11.43 -1.59
C LEU A 60 -4.99 11.06 -2.53
N ARG A 61 -6.24 11.25 -2.13
CA ARG A 61 -7.41 10.92 -2.94
C ARG A 61 -8.42 12.06 -2.97
N LEU A 62 -8.94 12.34 -4.16
CA LEU A 62 -10.12 13.15 -4.40
C LEU A 62 -11.27 12.22 -4.71
N THR A 63 -12.36 12.33 -3.98
CA THR A 63 -13.54 11.46 -4.07
C THR A 63 -14.79 12.30 -4.27
N ALA A 64 -15.63 11.91 -5.21
CA ALA A 64 -16.99 12.41 -5.35
C ALA A 64 -17.97 11.26 -5.11
N ALA A 65 -19.02 11.50 -4.33
CA ALA A 65 -20.02 10.47 -4.02
C ALA A 65 -21.42 11.09 -3.91
N LYS A 66 -22.40 10.29 -4.34
CA LYS A 66 -23.81 10.64 -4.26
C LYS A 66 -24.60 9.48 -3.64
N ARG A 67 -25.50 9.78 -2.72
CA ARG A 67 -26.37 8.79 -2.08
C ARG A 67 -27.79 8.96 -2.57
N PHE A 68 -28.41 7.83 -2.91
CA PHE A 68 -29.82 7.72 -3.29
C PHE A 68 -30.49 6.74 -2.32
N VAL A 69 -31.17 7.26 -1.31
CA VAL A 69 -31.87 6.48 -0.27
C VAL A 69 -30.98 5.37 0.34
N PHE A 70 -30.93 4.18 -0.26
CA PHE A 70 -30.16 3.02 0.22
C PHE A 70 -28.90 2.74 -0.58
N VAL A 71 -28.75 3.39 -1.75
CA VAL A 71 -27.62 3.16 -2.67
C VAL A 71 -26.76 4.40 -2.71
N GLY A 72 -25.46 4.23 -2.52
CA GLY A 72 -24.45 5.26 -2.73
C GLY A 72 -23.60 4.88 -3.94
N VAL A 73 -23.33 5.84 -4.80
CA VAL A 73 -22.40 5.70 -5.91
C VAL A 73 -21.29 6.70 -5.70
N GLY A 74 -20.07 6.24 -5.79
CA GLY A 74 -18.88 7.07 -5.62
C GLY A 74 -17.82 6.76 -6.64
N GLY A 75 -16.81 7.57 -6.63
CA GLY A 75 -15.62 7.34 -7.41
C GLY A 75 -14.60 8.44 -7.15
N GLY A 76 -13.40 8.20 -7.61
CA GLY A 76 -12.35 9.16 -7.36
C GLY A 76 -11.06 8.85 -8.08
N VAL A 77 -10.14 9.77 -7.90
CA VAL A 77 -8.78 9.67 -8.38
C VAL A 77 -7.81 9.88 -7.21
N GLY A 78 -6.64 9.29 -7.32
CA GLY A 78 -5.65 9.42 -6.27
C GLY A 78 -4.23 9.31 -6.78
N ARG A 79 -3.32 9.59 -5.85
CA ARG A 79 -1.89 9.40 -6.04
C ARG A 79 -1.33 8.70 -4.83
N ASP A 80 -0.69 7.56 -5.07
CA ASP A 80 -0.04 6.75 -4.05
C ASP A 80 1.47 6.83 -4.23
N GLU A 81 2.16 7.06 -3.13
CA GLU A 81 3.62 7.05 -3.02
C GLU A 81 4.01 5.94 -2.06
N ILE A 82 4.79 4.99 -2.54
CA ILE A 82 5.29 3.86 -1.74
C ILE A 82 6.79 3.99 -1.67
N THR A 83 7.33 4.01 -0.45
CA THR A 83 8.79 4.04 -0.20
C THR A 83 9.16 2.76 0.53
N THR A 84 10.10 2.02 -0.05
CA THR A 84 10.64 0.78 0.51
C THR A 84 12.12 0.97 0.80
N THR A 85 12.55 0.64 2.01
CA THR A 85 13.97 0.61 2.40
C THR A 85 14.29 -0.78 2.92
N SER A 86 15.34 -1.42 2.39
CA SER A 86 15.71 -2.77 2.78
C SER A 86 17.20 -2.84 3.10
N THR A 87 17.53 -3.57 4.17
CA THR A 87 18.90 -3.89 4.58
C THR A 87 19.06 -5.41 4.54
N PHE A 88 20.11 -5.86 3.86
CA PHE A 88 20.47 -7.26 3.75
C PHE A 88 21.77 -7.50 4.48
N SER A 89 21.88 -8.63 5.18
CA SER A 89 23.16 -9.12 5.67
C SER A 89 23.36 -10.57 5.24
N GLY A 90 24.61 -10.93 5.00
CA GLY A 90 25.04 -12.29 4.67
C GLY A 90 26.23 -12.70 5.53
N ILE A 91 26.24 -13.96 5.95
CA ILE A 91 27.40 -14.58 6.56
C ILE A 91 27.88 -15.65 5.56
N VAL A 92 29.11 -15.48 5.10
CA VAL A 92 29.76 -16.41 4.18
C VAL A 92 30.96 -17.04 4.90
N SER A 93 31.06 -18.35 4.84
CA SER A 93 32.13 -19.10 5.44
C SER A 93 33.12 -19.58 4.36
N GLU A 94 34.25 -18.93 4.28
CA GLU A 94 35.34 -19.27 3.35
C GLU A 94 36.41 -20.13 4.06
N PRO A 95 36.85 -21.24 3.45
CA PRO A 95 37.83 -22.14 4.06
C PRO A 95 39.19 -21.50 4.42
N LEU A 96 39.59 -20.45 3.67
CA LEU A 96 40.90 -19.79 3.84
C LEU A 96 40.86 -18.52 4.68
N VAL A 97 39.70 -17.84 4.74
CA VAL A 97 39.56 -16.51 5.36
C VAL A 97 38.67 -16.55 6.59
N GLY A 98 38.00 -17.68 6.81
CA GLY A 98 37.06 -17.85 7.91
C GLY A 98 35.69 -17.23 7.65
N ARG A 99 34.97 -16.97 8.74
CA ARG A 99 33.60 -16.47 8.69
C ARG A 99 33.58 -14.95 8.49
N GLN A 100 32.97 -14.49 7.40
CA GLN A 100 32.83 -13.07 7.10
C GLN A 100 31.35 -12.64 7.11
N THR A 101 31.08 -11.47 7.68
CA THR A 101 29.75 -10.85 7.64
C THR A 101 29.78 -9.71 6.64
N VAL A 102 28.88 -9.77 5.66
CA VAL A 102 28.68 -8.71 4.66
C VAL A 102 27.31 -8.11 4.88
N ALA A 103 27.23 -6.81 5.10
CA ALA A 103 25.97 -6.09 5.18
C ALA A 103 25.85 -5.11 4.00
N VAL A 104 24.73 -5.17 3.31
CA VAL A 104 24.42 -4.30 2.17
C VAL A 104 23.09 -3.60 2.42
N SER A 105 23.14 -2.28 2.50
CA SER A 105 21.92 -1.45 2.53
C SER A 105 21.55 -1.08 1.09
N LEU A 106 20.37 -1.50 0.63
CA LEU A 106 19.86 -1.03 -0.64
C LEU A 106 19.36 0.40 -0.52
N ALA A 107 19.60 1.17 -1.57
CA ALA A 107 19.04 2.51 -1.67
C ALA A 107 17.52 2.46 -1.55
N SER A 108 16.96 3.47 -0.90
CA SER A 108 15.50 3.60 -0.76
C SER A 108 14.84 3.64 -2.13
N GLN A 109 13.91 2.74 -2.36
CA GLN A 109 13.11 2.72 -3.59
C GLN A 109 11.81 3.47 -3.37
N LYS A 110 11.50 4.38 -4.28
CA LYS A 110 10.27 5.15 -4.27
C LYS A 110 9.47 4.87 -5.53
N VAL A 111 8.23 4.46 -5.35
CA VAL A 111 7.26 4.21 -6.43
C VAL A 111 6.09 5.15 -6.26
N THR A 112 5.78 5.90 -7.32
CA THR A 112 4.61 6.78 -7.36
C THR A 112 3.64 6.26 -8.41
N ARG A 113 2.35 6.15 -8.05
CA ARG A 113 1.28 5.64 -8.91
C ARG A 113 0.07 6.56 -8.86
N SER A 114 -0.64 6.67 -9.98
CA SER A 114 -1.97 7.28 -10.03
C SER A 114 -3.02 6.18 -9.97
N THR A 115 -4.09 6.42 -9.24
CA THR A 115 -5.20 5.48 -9.05
C THR A 115 -6.51 6.13 -9.47
N ALA A 116 -7.41 5.35 -10.02
CA ALA A 116 -8.81 5.72 -10.23
C ALA A 116 -9.69 4.58 -9.75
N PHE A 117 -10.84 4.90 -9.17
CA PHE A 117 -11.75 3.90 -8.63
C PHE A 117 -13.20 4.37 -8.72
N VAL A 118 -14.08 3.40 -8.70
CA VAL A 118 -15.52 3.58 -8.53
C VAL A 118 -15.98 2.69 -7.40
N ASP A 119 -16.96 3.17 -6.63
CA ASP A 119 -17.55 2.41 -5.53
C ASP A 119 -19.07 2.44 -5.61
N LEU A 120 -19.67 1.36 -5.16
CA LEU A 120 -21.10 1.19 -4.97
C LEU A 120 -21.33 0.77 -3.53
N SER A 121 -22.15 1.53 -2.82
CA SER A 121 -22.48 1.23 -1.42
C SER A 121 -23.97 1.00 -1.25
N PHE A 122 -24.31 0.00 -0.42
CA PHE A 122 -25.66 -0.31 -0.01
C PHE A 122 -25.77 -0.08 1.48
N GLY A 123 -26.59 0.91 1.86
CA GLY A 123 -26.81 1.29 3.26
C GLY A 123 -28.11 0.70 3.77
N LEU A 124 -28.02 -0.16 4.80
CA LEU A 124 -29.14 -0.57 5.64
C LEU A 124 -29.11 0.25 6.95
N PRO A 125 -30.18 0.28 7.75
CA PRO A 125 -30.21 1.06 8.98
C PRO A 125 -29.05 0.78 9.94
N VAL A 126 -28.62 -0.47 10.02
CA VAL A 126 -27.58 -0.94 10.96
C VAL A 126 -26.31 -1.47 10.26
N ALA A 127 -26.30 -1.54 8.94
CA ALA A 127 -25.18 -2.13 8.19
C ALA A 127 -24.94 -1.39 6.88
N GLN A 128 -23.72 -1.48 6.39
CA GLN A 128 -23.33 -0.95 5.08
C GLN A 128 -22.44 -1.97 4.38
N LEU A 129 -22.76 -2.25 3.13
CA LEU A 129 -21.92 -3.00 2.21
C LEU A 129 -21.35 -2.02 1.18
N THR A 130 -20.06 -2.07 0.93
CA THR A 130 -19.40 -1.27 -0.12
C THR A 130 -18.58 -2.19 -1.01
N VAL A 131 -18.75 -2.05 -2.31
CA VAL A 131 -17.96 -2.71 -3.34
C VAL A 131 -17.20 -1.63 -4.09
N GLU A 132 -15.89 -1.77 -4.20
CA GLU A 132 -15.02 -0.85 -4.94
C GLU A 132 -14.29 -1.63 -6.04
N ALA A 133 -14.21 -1.04 -7.22
CA ALA A 133 -13.35 -1.49 -8.29
C ALA A 133 -12.45 -0.35 -8.73
N GLY A 134 -11.18 -0.65 -8.96
CA GLY A 134 -10.21 0.39 -9.26
C GLY A 134 -9.08 -0.09 -10.17
N TRP A 135 -8.34 0.88 -10.59
CA TRP A 135 -7.17 0.71 -11.44
C TRP A 135 -6.03 1.58 -10.91
N SER A 136 -4.83 1.03 -10.98
CA SER A 136 -3.57 1.72 -10.64
C SER A 136 -2.68 1.76 -11.87
N SER A 137 -2.16 2.94 -12.19
CA SER A 137 -1.23 3.13 -13.30
C SER A 137 0.10 2.43 -13.04
N LYS A 138 0.89 2.29 -14.09
CA LYS A 138 2.33 1.98 -13.95
C LYS A 138 2.99 3.02 -13.05
N GLY A 139 3.84 2.56 -12.14
CA GLY A 139 4.63 3.44 -11.28
C GLY A 139 5.97 3.80 -11.92
N ALA A 140 6.44 5.02 -11.69
CA ALA A 140 7.84 5.33 -11.93
C ALA A 140 8.65 4.74 -10.76
N VAL A 141 9.57 3.81 -11.04
CA VAL A 141 10.49 3.24 -10.06
C VAL A 141 11.82 3.94 -10.18
N GLN A 142 12.28 4.52 -9.10
CA GLN A 142 13.65 5.00 -8.97
C GLN A 142 14.46 3.91 -8.26
N GLY A 143 15.23 3.14 -9.00
CA GLY A 143 16.09 2.07 -8.47
C GLY A 143 16.49 1.04 -9.53
N THR A 144 17.51 0.24 -9.22
CA THR A 144 18.19 -0.66 -10.17
C THR A 144 17.61 -2.08 -10.24
N VAL A 145 16.75 -2.49 -9.30
CA VAL A 145 16.16 -3.84 -9.27
C VAL A 145 14.64 -3.74 -9.31
N ASN A 146 14.07 -4.05 -10.46
CA ASN A 146 12.63 -3.88 -10.70
C ASN A 146 11.94 -5.17 -11.18
N THR A 147 12.67 -6.27 -11.36
CA THR A 147 12.12 -7.47 -11.99
C THR A 147 12.15 -8.66 -11.04
N PHE A 148 10.99 -9.28 -10.80
CA PHE A 148 10.84 -10.53 -10.07
C PHE A 148 10.06 -11.52 -10.94
N GLY A 149 10.71 -12.63 -11.35
CA GLY A 149 10.03 -13.71 -12.04
C GLY A 149 9.28 -13.30 -13.32
N GLY A 150 9.80 -12.34 -14.09
CA GLY A 150 9.15 -11.84 -15.31
C GLY A 150 8.13 -10.72 -15.09
N HIS A 151 7.79 -10.40 -13.84
CA HIS A 151 6.90 -9.28 -13.50
C HIS A 151 7.71 -8.06 -13.06
N GLN A 152 7.32 -6.90 -13.53
CA GLN A 152 7.92 -5.63 -13.13
C GLN A 152 7.16 -5.06 -11.94
N ALA A 153 7.86 -4.69 -10.86
CA ALA A 153 7.26 -4.13 -9.65
C ALA A 153 6.51 -2.81 -9.89
N ASN A 154 6.70 -2.19 -11.06
CA ASN A 154 6.04 -0.95 -11.46
C ASN A 154 4.83 -1.13 -12.38
N GLU A 155 4.43 -2.35 -12.71
CA GLU A 155 3.26 -2.57 -13.57
C GLU A 155 1.99 -2.01 -12.96
N GLY A 156 1.10 -1.53 -13.84
CA GLY A 156 -0.25 -1.16 -13.45
C GLY A 156 -1.09 -2.39 -13.14
N TYR A 157 -2.04 -2.27 -12.24
CA TYR A 157 -2.94 -3.36 -11.88
C TYR A 157 -4.37 -2.88 -11.70
N ARG A 158 -5.31 -3.81 -11.83
CA ARG A 158 -6.71 -3.63 -11.46
C ARG A 158 -6.95 -4.31 -10.11
N TYR A 159 -7.86 -3.77 -9.33
CA TYR A 159 -8.22 -4.34 -8.04
C TYR A 159 -9.73 -4.23 -7.80
N GLY A 160 -10.23 -5.10 -6.94
CA GLY A 160 -11.56 -5.02 -6.38
C GLY A 160 -11.51 -5.23 -4.88
N SER A 161 -12.41 -4.60 -4.16
CA SER A 161 -12.56 -4.79 -2.73
C SER A 161 -14.03 -4.82 -2.33
N ILE A 162 -14.31 -5.55 -1.26
CA ILE A 162 -15.63 -5.60 -0.61
C ILE A 162 -15.41 -5.26 0.85
N ALA A 163 -16.17 -4.28 1.34
CA ALA A 163 -16.13 -3.88 2.73
C ALA A 163 -17.54 -3.99 3.33
N PHE A 164 -17.61 -4.54 4.53
CA PHE A 164 -18.82 -4.62 5.32
C PHE A 164 -18.62 -3.86 6.63
N GLY A 165 -19.58 -3.03 7.00
CA GLY A 165 -19.51 -2.23 8.22
C GLY A 165 -20.86 -2.21 8.93
N PHE A 166 -20.81 -2.05 10.24
CA PHE A 166 -21.96 -1.79 11.08
C PHE A 166 -22.01 -0.33 11.50
N ARG A 167 -23.20 0.22 11.59
CA ARG A 167 -23.48 1.50 12.24
C ARG A 167 -24.13 1.20 13.59
N LEU A 168 -23.48 1.62 14.64
CA LEU A 168 -23.99 1.60 16.01
C LEU A 168 -24.66 2.93 16.30
#